data_193245df18765cf6306199a6d19e5d15
#
_entry.id   193245df18765cf6306199a6d19e5d15
#
_cell.length_a   1.000
_cell.length_b   1.000
_cell.length_c   1.000
_cell.angle_alpha   90.00
_cell.angle_beta   90.00
_cell.angle_gamma   90.00
#
_symmetry.space_group_name_H-M   'P 1'
#
loop_
_entity.id
_entity.type
_entity.pdbx_description
1 polymer ?
#
loop_
_entity_poly.entity_id
_entity_poly.type
_entity_poly.pdbx_seq_one_letter_code
_entity_poly.pdbx_strand_id
1 'polypeptide(L)'
;MTKTNLGLVEYAKSKLTLPTIYMLSGFGRVLTQANIDKRVNIMKCPHTIKNQAIIQTGIGKYCFDCVGLIKGYLWEDAPGKVRYNDPKGSDQNCAGMYNHATEKGPLETIPDLPGVLVFTQDLGHVGIYICRMTRETVNTLSPPQHGKSGE
;
A
#
# COMPACT_ATOMS: atom_id res chain seq x y z
N MET A 1 14.56 -11.63 7.98
CA MET A 1 14.98 -11.22 6.61
C MET A 1 15.26 -9.72 6.58
N THR A 2 16.35 -9.31 5.92
CA THR A 2 16.63 -7.87 5.71
C THR A 2 15.59 -7.29 4.74
N LYS A 3 14.92 -6.20 5.12
CA LYS A 3 13.99 -5.49 4.25
C LYS A 3 14.78 -4.62 3.27
N THR A 4 14.41 -4.68 1.99
CA THR A 4 15.09 -3.96 0.90
C THR A 4 14.09 -3.21 0.02
N ASN A 5 14.56 -2.23 -0.75
CA ASN A 5 13.73 -1.49 -1.70
C ASN A 5 13.13 -2.42 -2.78
N LEU A 6 13.92 -3.34 -3.33
CA LEU A 6 13.42 -4.34 -4.28
C LEU A 6 12.39 -5.27 -3.64
N GLY A 7 12.62 -5.69 -2.40
CA GLY A 7 11.66 -6.49 -1.64
C GLY A 7 10.32 -5.77 -1.43
N LEU A 8 10.35 -4.44 -1.23
CA LEU A 8 9.13 -3.62 -1.14
C LEU A 8 8.36 -3.63 -2.47
N VAL A 9 9.06 -3.49 -3.59
CA VAL A 9 8.44 -3.53 -4.93
C VAL A 9 7.80 -4.89 -5.19
N GLU A 10 8.52 -5.99 -4.93
CA GLU A 10 8.00 -7.34 -5.12
C GLU A 10 6.81 -7.64 -4.19
N TYR A 11 6.88 -7.18 -2.94
CA TYR A 11 5.77 -7.26 -2.02
C TYR A 11 4.53 -6.53 -2.57
N ALA A 12 4.69 -5.27 -3.01
CA ALA A 12 3.59 -4.49 -3.57
C ALA A 12 2.97 -5.17 -4.81
N LYS A 13 3.81 -5.65 -5.74
CA LYS A 13 3.36 -6.41 -6.91
C LYS A 13 2.59 -7.67 -6.53
N SER A 14 3.05 -8.40 -5.52
CA SER A 14 2.36 -9.62 -5.06
C SER A 14 0.94 -9.35 -4.56
N LYS A 15 0.65 -8.13 -4.06
CA LYS A 15 -0.68 -7.76 -3.59
C LYS A 15 -1.66 -7.47 -4.72
N LEU A 16 -1.18 -7.25 -5.97
CA LEU A 16 -2.05 -7.07 -7.14
C LEU A 16 -2.80 -8.36 -7.53
N THR A 17 -2.27 -9.51 -7.15
CA THR A 17 -2.87 -10.82 -7.44
C THR A 17 -3.77 -11.33 -6.32
N LEU A 18 -3.84 -10.63 -5.20
CA LEU A 18 -4.63 -11.00 -4.04
C LEU A 18 -5.93 -10.18 -3.96
N PRO A 19 -6.99 -10.74 -3.37
CA PRO A 19 -8.20 -9.96 -3.08
C PRO A 19 -7.87 -8.89 -2.03
N THR A 20 -7.84 -7.63 -2.44
CA THR A 20 -7.53 -6.49 -1.58
C THR A 20 -8.67 -5.48 -1.55
N ILE A 21 -8.72 -4.69 -0.49
CA ILE A 21 -9.62 -3.54 -0.34
C ILE A 21 -8.86 -2.38 0.31
N TYR A 22 -9.14 -1.16 -0.15
CA TYR A 22 -8.62 0.04 0.50
C TYR A 22 -9.41 0.34 1.77
N MET A 23 -8.72 0.47 2.87
CA MET A 23 -9.27 0.94 4.13
C MET A 23 -8.21 1.75 4.88
N LEU A 24 -8.56 2.96 5.28
CA LEU A 24 -7.64 3.83 6.04
C LEU A 24 -7.12 3.09 7.29
N SER A 25 -5.80 3.12 7.49
CA SER A 25 -5.04 2.36 8.51
C SER A 25 -5.09 0.83 8.32
N GLY A 26 -5.41 0.34 7.12
CA GLY A 26 -5.14 -1.05 6.74
C GLY A 26 -3.65 -1.24 6.47
N PHE A 27 -3.09 -2.39 6.85
CA PHE A 27 -1.66 -2.68 6.69
C PHE A 27 -1.38 -4.16 6.38
N GLY A 28 -2.30 -4.82 5.67
CA GLY A 28 -2.09 -6.19 5.21
C GLY A 28 -2.75 -7.28 6.05
N ARG A 29 -3.60 -6.92 6.98
CA ARG A 29 -4.46 -7.90 7.68
C ARG A 29 -5.71 -8.20 6.87
N VAL A 30 -6.26 -9.39 7.08
CA VAL A 30 -7.58 -9.73 6.57
C VAL A 30 -8.63 -8.88 7.28
N LEU A 31 -9.47 -8.21 6.50
CA LEU A 31 -10.54 -7.37 7.01
C LEU A 31 -11.67 -8.23 7.61
N THR A 32 -12.09 -7.88 8.81
CA THR A 32 -13.20 -8.52 9.51
C THR A 32 -14.28 -7.50 9.87
N GLN A 33 -15.51 -7.95 10.12
CA GLN A 33 -16.58 -7.08 10.62
C GLN A 33 -16.16 -6.36 11.91
N ALA A 34 -15.50 -7.06 12.82
CA ALA A 34 -15.01 -6.48 14.08
C ALA A 34 -14.02 -5.32 13.85
N ASN A 35 -13.20 -5.38 12.79
CA ASN A 35 -12.31 -4.27 12.44
C ASN A 35 -13.11 -3.03 11.99
N ILE A 36 -14.17 -3.24 11.20
CA ILE A 36 -15.05 -2.15 10.75
C ILE A 36 -15.79 -1.54 11.93
N ASP A 37 -16.41 -2.37 12.76
CA ASP A 37 -17.18 -1.95 13.93
C ASP A 37 -16.32 -1.14 14.91
N LYS A 38 -15.09 -1.59 15.17
CA LYS A 38 -14.14 -0.85 16.00
C LYS A 38 -13.88 0.55 15.42
N ARG A 39 -13.69 0.67 14.11
CA ARG A 39 -13.41 1.95 13.45
C ARG A 39 -14.62 2.87 13.41
N VAL A 40 -15.81 2.32 13.18
CA VAL A 40 -17.05 3.09 13.13
C VAL A 40 -17.50 3.49 14.54
N ASN A 41 -17.59 2.53 15.45
CA ASN A 41 -18.27 2.72 16.73
C ASN A 41 -17.33 3.22 17.84
N ILE A 42 -16.08 2.81 17.84
CA ILE A 42 -15.10 3.17 18.90
C ILE A 42 -14.24 4.34 18.44
N MET A 43 -13.56 4.19 17.31
CA MET A 43 -12.62 5.20 16.80
C MET A 43 -13.30 6.38 16.11
N LYS A 44 -14.58 6.25 15.74
CA LYS A 44 -15.36 7.27 15.02
C LYS A 44 -14.64 7.78 13.75
N CYS A 45 -13.99 6.88 13.02
CA CYS A 45 -13.19 7.22 11.85
C CYS A 45 -14.08 7.76 10.71
N PRO A 46 -13.97 9.03 10.33
CA PRO A 46 -14.88 9.64 9.34
C PRO A 46 -14.77 8.95 7.97
N HIS A 47 -13.55 8.57 7.56
CA HIS A 47 -13.32 7.89 6.30
C HIS A 47 -14.03 6.52 6.27
N THR A 48 -13.93 5.72 7.34
CA THR A 48 -14.57 4.41 7.40
C THR A 48 -16.09 4.56 7.45
N ILE A 49 -16.62 5.52 8.20
CA ILE A 49 -18.06 5.79 8.28
C ILE A 49 -18.60 6.16 6.90
N LYS A 50 -17.95 7.11 6.21
CA LYS A 50 -18.36 7.57 4.87
C LYS A 50 -18.35 6.45 3.83
N ASN A 51 -17.39 5.53 3.90
CA ASN A 51 -17.17 4.51 2.90
C ASN A 51 -17.57 3.10 3.38
N GLN A 52 -18.37 3.00 4.44
CA GLN A 52 -18.68 1.74 5.11
C GLN A 52 -19.25 0.68 4.16
N ALA A 53 -20.19 1.07 3.29
CA ALA A 53 -20.80 0.14 2.34
C ALA A 53 -19.78 -0.53 1.42
N ILE A 54 -18.84 0.23 0.87
CA ILE A 54 -17.76 -0.32 0.03
C ILE A 54 -16.79 -1.16 0.87
N ILE A 55 -16.39 -0.68 2.04
CA ILE A 55 -15.44 -1.38 2.92
C ILE A 55 -16.00 -2.74 3.35
N GLN A 56 -17.31 -2.84 3.62
CA GLN A 56 -17.96 -4.11 3.97
C GLN A 56 -17.83 -5.16 2.86
N THR A 57 -17.81 -4.79 1.60
CA THR A 57 -17.57 -5.73 0.49
C THR A 57 -16.17 -6.35 0.51
N GLY A 58 -15.30 -5.80 1.32
CA GLY A 58 -13.92 -6.24 1.51
C GLY A 58 -13.71 -7.21 2.66
N ILE A 59 -14.76 -7.60 3.40
CA ILE A 59 -14.63 -8.61 4.47
C ILE A 59 -14.07 -9.91 3.88
N GLY A 60 -13.03 -10.45 4.52
CA GLY A 60 -12.28 -11.61 4.05
C GLY A 60 -11.13 -11.27 3.08
N LYS A 61 -11.02 -10.03 2.61
CA LYS A 61 -9.91 -9.57 1.77
C LYS A 61 -8.81 -8.91 2.62
N TYR A 62 -7.62 -8.81 2.07
CA TYR A 62 -6.54 -8.03 2.71
C TYR A 62 -6.83 -6.54 2.61
N CYS A 63 -6.69 -5.80 3.72
CA CYS A 63 -6.92 -4.37 3.72
C CYS A 63 -5.62 -3.58 3.85
N PHE A 64 -5.50 -2.54 3.01
CA PHE A 64 -4.35 -1.62 2.98
C PHE A 64 -4.84 -0.18 2.84
N ASP A 65 -4.06 0.76 3.35
CA ASP A 65 -4.00 2.13 2.84
C ASP A 65 -2.63 2.36 2.18
N CYS A 66 -2.38 3.58 1.70
CA CYS A 66 -1.14 3.89 0.99
C CYS A 66 0.12 3.64 1.85
N VAL A 67 0.12 4.13 3.08
CA VAL A 67 1.20 3.91 4.04
C VAL A 67 1.20 2.48 4.55
N GLY A 68 0.02 1.91 4.71
CA GLY A 68 -0.18 0.55 5.18
C GLY A 68 0.39 -0.52 4.27
N LEU A 69 0.47 -0.26 2.96
CA LEU A 69 1.16 -1.16 2.04
C LEU A 69 2.67 -1.23 2.37
N ILE A 70 3.28 -0.10 2.68
CA ILE A 70 4.70 -0.02 3.05
C ILE A 70 4.91 -0.64 4.44
N LYS A 71 4.07 -0.28 5.42
CA LYS A 71 4.11 -0.84 6.78
C LYS A 71 3.87 -2.35 6.77
N GLY A 72 2.95 -2.83 5.97
CA GLY A 72 2.71 -4.26 5.79
C GLY A 72 3.98 -5.00 5.37
N TYR A 73 4.73 -4.47 4.41
CA TYR A 73 6.03 -5.03 4.04
C TYR A 73 7.01 -5.03 5.21
N LEU A 74 7.14 -3.91 5.92
CA LEU A 74 8.09 -3.78 7.04
C LEU A 74 7.75 -4.73 8.19
N TRP A 75 6.46 -4.94 8.47
CA TRP A 75 5.94 -5.69 9.62
C TRP A 75 5.62 -7.16 9.34
N GLU A 76 5.66 -7.58 8.07
CA GLU A 76 5.38 -8.97 7.70
C GLU A 76 6.61 -9.86 7.96
N ASP A 77 6.45 -10.87 8.82
CA ASP A 77 7.47 -11.90 9.07
C ASP A 77 7.39 -13.05 8.08
N ALA A 78 6.17 -13.43 7.75
CA ALA A 78 5.84 -14.46 6.77
C ALA A 78 4.52 -14.06 6.09
N PRO A 79 4.20 -14.59 4.90
CA PRO A 79 3.00 -14.21 4.16
C PRO A 79 1.74 -14.20 5.03
N GLY A 80 1.10 -13.04 5.14
CA GLY A 80 -0.10 -12.82 5.95
C GLY A 80 0.12 -12.70 7.47
N LYS A 81 1.36 -12.84 7.96
CA LYS A 81 1.70 -12.67 9.39
C LYS A 81 2.32 -11.29 9.63
N VAL A 82 1.47 -10.31 9.85
CA VAL A 82 1.88 -8.92 10.08
C VAL A 82 1.88 -8.62 11.58
N ARG A 83 3.05 -8.27 12.12
CA ARG A 83 3.23 -7.84 13.51
C ARG A 83 3.17 -6.33 13.61
N TYR A 84 2.02 -5.81 14.08
CA TYR A 84 1.79 -4.37 14.19
C TYR A 84 2.89 -3.66 14.95
N ASN A 85 3.45 -2.60 14.32
CA ASN A 85 4.45 -1.71 14.91
C ASN A 85 5.73 -2.42 15.38
N ASP A 86 6.18 -3.42 14.63
CA ASP A 86 7.42 -4.13 14.89
C ASP A 86 8.41 -3.94 13.73
N PRO A 87 9.48 -3.15 13.90
CA PRO A 87 10.00 -2.60 15.16
C PRO A 87 9.15 -1.47 15.77
N LYS A 88 9.13 -1.40 17.08
CA LYS A 88 8.37 -0.40 17.83
C LYS A 88 8.73 1.02 17.38
N GLY A 89 7.72 1.86 17.19
CA GLY A 89 7.88 3.24 16.73
C GLY A 89 7.90 3.40 15.19
N SER A 90 7.73 2.31 14.43
CA SER A 90 7.65 2.34 12.96
C SER A 90 6.24 2.64 12.41
N ASP A 91 5.23 2.76 13.29
CA ASP A 91 3.89 3.16 12.88
C ASP A 91 3.82 4.67 12.64
N GLN A 92 3.90 5.05 11.37
CA GLN A 92 3.92 6.43 10.91
C GLN A 92 2.86 6.65 9.84
N ASN A 93 2.40 7.89 9.71
CA ASN A 93 1.62 8.35 8.56
C ASN A 93 2.55 8.88 7.44
N CYS A 94 1.99 9.35 6.32
CA CYS A 94 2.77 9.88 5.21
C CYS A 94 3.74 11.00 5.66
N ALA A 95 3.24 11.97 6.42
CA ALA A 95 4.07 13.07 6.91
C ALA A 95 5.21 12.58 7.82
N GLY A 96 4.92 11.62 8.70
CA GLY A 96 5.94 11.00 9.55
C GLY A 96 7.02 10.29 8.74
N MET A 97 6.65 9.48 7.76
CA MET A 97 7.61 8.80 6.88
C MET A 97 8.47 9.81 6.09
N TYR A 98 7.85 10.84 5.53
CA TYR A 98 8.58 11.88 4.81
C TYR A 98 9.56 12.62 5.73
N ASN A 99 9.10 13.03 6.93
CA ASN A 99 9.93 13.80 7.86
C ASN A 99 11.13 13.01 8.38
N HIS A 100 10.99 11.71 8.60
CA HIS A 100 12.06 10.83 9.07
C HIS A 100 12.96 10.26 7.95
N ALA A 101 12.64 10.52 6.69
CA ALA A 101 13.52 10.11 5.58
C ALA A 101 14.85 10.86 5.67
N THR A 102 15.95 10.13 5.53
CA THR A 102 17.33 10.68 5.57
C THR A 102 17.69 11.41 4.29
N GLU A 103 17.17 10.94 3.16
CA GLU A 103 17.37 11.53 1.84
C GLU A 103 16.02 11.93 1.26
N LYS A 104 15.92 13.18 0.81
CA LYS A 104 14.72 13.78 0.22
C LYS A 104 15.12 14.70 -0.93
N GLY A 105 14.24 14.79 -1.92
CA GLY A 105 14.43 15.70 -3.04
C GLY A 105 13.14 15.91 -3.82
N PRO A 106 13.12 16.85 -4.76
CA PRO A 106 12.00 17.08 -5.64
C PRO A 106 11.84 15.92 -6.64
N LEU A 107 10.63 15.76 -7.18
CA LEU A 107 10.29 14.66 -8.10
C LEU A 107 11.18 14.63 -9.35
N GLU A 108 11.60 15.81 -9.82
CA GLU A 108 12.46 15.98 -11.00
C GLU A 108 13.83 15.32 -10.84
N THR A 109 14.27 15.14 -9.60
CA THR A 109 15.57 14.52 -9.27
C THR A 109 15.44 13.11 -8.71
N ILE A 110 14.25 12.50 -8.85
CA ILE A 110 14.03 11.14 -8.36
C ILE A 110 15.08 10.18 -8.96
N PRO A 111 15.83 9.43 -8.14
CA PRO A 111 16.75 8.44 -8.65
C PRO A 111 15.98 7.29 -9.33
N ASP A 112 16.55 6.73 -10.39
CA ASP A 112 15.98 5.57 -11.08
C ASP A 112 16.23 4.27 -10.29
N LEU A 113 15.74 4.25 -9.05
CA LEU A 113 15.89 3.16 -8.11
C LEU A 113 14.51 2.64 -7.69
N PRO A 114 14.16 1.39 -8.00
CA PRO A 114 12.92 0.79 -7.54
C PRO A 114 12.79 0.82 -6.02
N GLY A 115 11.57 1.12 -5.53
CA GLY A 115 11.26 1.16 -4.10
C GLY A 115 11.47 2.53 -3.44
N VAL A 116 11.87 3.55 -4.20
CA VAL A 116 11.85 4.95 -3.72
C VAL A 116 10.40 5.35 -3.47
N LEU A 117 10.15 6.02 -2.35
CA LEU A 117 8.82 6.50 -1.99
C LEU A 117 8.55 7.85 -2.63
N VAL A 118 7.38 8.01 -3.22
CA VAL A 118 6.92 9.25 -3.86
C VAL A 118 5.71 9.76 -3.11
N PHE A 119 5.79 10.99 -2.60
CA PHE A 119 4.75 11.61 -1.79
C PHE A 119 4.02 12.70 -2.58
N THR A 120 2.72 12.84 -2.34
CA THR A 120 1.98 14.04 -2.79
C THR A 120 2.45 15.27 -2.01
N GLN A 121 2.31 16.45 -2.62
CA GLN A 121 2.77 17.70 -2.03
C GLN A 121 2.14 18.00 -0.66
N ASP A 122 0.90 17.61 -0.46
CA ASP A 122 0.16 17.74 0.80
C ASP A 122 0.48 16.65 1.83
N LEU A 123 1.38 15.72 1.48
CA LEU A 123 1.72 14.54 2.28
C LEU A 123 0.50 13.69 2.66
N GLY A 124 -0.56 13.78 1.87
CA GLY A 124 -1.79 12.99 2.05
C GLY A 124 -1.71 11.59 1.46
N HIS A 125 -0.77 11.35 0.56
CA HIS A 125 -0.61 10.07 -0.12
C HIS A 125 0.85 9.74 -0.39
N VAL A 126 1.15 8.43 -0.50
CA VAL A 126 2.47 7.92 -0.86
C VAL A 126 2.34 6.79 -1.87
N GLY A 127 3.22 6.79 -2.86
CA GLY A 127 3.39 5.73 -3.84
C GLY A 127 4.78 5.11 -3.75
N ILE A 128 4.96 4.01 -4.45
CA ILE A 128 6.24 3.28 -4.57
C ILE A 128 6.69 3.39 -6.02
N TYR A 129 7.85 4.00 -6.25
CA TYR A 129 8.46 4.07 -7.57
C TYR A 129 8.93 2.68 -7.99
N ILE A 130 8.56 2.23 -9.18
CA ILE A 130 8.91 0.91 -9.70
C ILE A 130 10.07 1.01 -10.70
N CYS A 131 9.92 1.86 -11.70
CA CYS A 131 10.93 2.11 -12.73
C CYS A 131 10.52 3.31 -13.58
N ARG A 132 11.47 3.83 -14.36
CA ARG A 132 11.14 4.78 -15.43
C ARG A 132 10.38 4.06 -16.54
N MET A 133 9.22 4.57 -16.91
CA MET A 133 8.40 3.97 -17.94
C MET A 133 9.07 4.14 -19.31
N THR A 134 9.46 3.03 -19.94
CA THR A 134 9.80 2.94 -21.36
C THR A 134 8.62 2.33 -22.12
N ARG A 135 8.61 2.40 -23.45
CA ARG A 135 7.56 1.73 -24.25
C ARG A 135 7.49 0.22 -23.96
N GLU A 136 8.61 -0.42 -23.77
CA GLU A 136 8.70 -1.84 -23.42
C GLU A 136 8.09 -2.12 -22.04
N THR A 137 8.39 -1.26 -21.05
CA THR A 137 7.85 -1.40 -19.70
C THR A 137 6.33 -1.25 -19.68
N VAL A 138 5.76 -0.33 -20.49
CA VAL A 138 4.30 -0.17 -20.59
C VAL A 138 3.66 -1.46 -21.11
N ASN A 139 4.25 -2.09 -22.11
CA ASN A 139 3.71 -3.33 -22.69
C ASN A 139 3.76 -4.51 -21.71
N THR A 140 4.77 -4.59 -20.84
CA THR A 140 4.89 -5.66 -19.82
C THR A 140 3.99 -5.45 -18.61
N LEU A 141 3.62 -4.20 -18.29
CA LEU A 141 2.74 -3.87 -17.15
C LEU A 141 1.25 -3.81 -17.54
N SER A 142 0.94 -3.75 -18.82
CA SER A 142 -0.45 -3.79 -19.31
C SER A 142 -1.01 -5.20 -19.13
N PRO A 143 -2.22 -5.36 -18.58
CA PRO A 143 -2.87 -6.67 -18.56
C PRO A 143 -3.05 -7.16 -19.99
N PRO A 144 -3.00 -8.48 -20.25
CA PRO A 144 -3.22 -9.02 -21.56
C PRO A 144 -4.57 -8.52 -22.08
N GLN A 145 -4.55 -7.84 -23.23
CA GLN A 145 -5.77 -7.43 -23.92
C GLN A 145 -6.53 -8.71 -24.22
N HIS A 146 -7.67 -8.92 -23.58
CA HIS A 146 -8.60 -9.96 -24.00
C HIS A 146 -8.96 -9.68 -25.45
N GLY A 147 -8.44 -10.52 -26.35
CA GLY A 147 -8.76 -10.45 -27.76
C GLY A 147 -10.27 -10.46 -27.91
N LYS A 148 -10.82 -9.44 -28.55
CA LYS A 148 -12.15 -9.52 -29.09
C LYS A 148 -12.15 -10.71 -30.03
N SER A 149 -12.82 -11.79 -29.64
CA SER A 149 -13.23 -12.81 -30.59
C SER A 149 -14.12 -12.11 -31.61
N GLY A 150 -13.53 -11.78 -32.75
CA GLY A 150 -14.28 -11.39 -33.93
C GLY A 150 -15.05 -12.60 -34.44
N GLU A 151 -16.25 -12.35 -34.78
CA GLU A 151 -17.17 -13.22 -35.47
C GLU A 151 -16.56 -14.01 -36.64
#